data_4d00555cb6946ca793d41e1ef6a5f088
#
_entry.id   4d00555cb6946ca793d41e1ef6a5f088
#
_cell.length_a   1.000
_cell.length_b   1.000
_cell.length_c   1.000
_cell.angle_alpha   90.00
_cell.angle_beta   90.00
_cell.angle_gamma   90.00
#
_symmetry.space_group_name_H-M   'P 1'
#
loop_
_entity.id
_entity.type
_entity.pdbx_description
1 polymer ?
#
loop_
_entity_poly.entity_id
_entity_poly.type
_entity_poly.pdbx_seq_one_letter_code
_entity_poly.pdbx_strand_id
1 'polypeptide(L)'
;MFDPETLRTFIAVAETGSFSKAAERLCKTTATISYRIKLLEENTGVALFFRTTRSVTLTAAGEHLLSQARDWLSWLESMPSELQQVNDGVERQVNIVINNLLYNPQAVAQLLAWLNERYPFTQFHISRQIYMGVWDSLLYEGFSLAIGVTGTEALANTFSLDPLGSVQWRFVMAADHPLANFEEPLTEAQLRRFPAVNIEDSARTLTKRVAWRLPGQKEIIVPDMETKIAAHLAGVGIGFLPKSLCQSMIDNQQLVSRVIPTMRPPSPLSLAWRKFGSGKAVEDIVTLFTQRRPEISGFLEIFGNPRS
;
A
#
# COMPACT_ATOMS: atom_id res chain seq x y z
N MET A 1 14.29 -37.26 11.29
CA MET A 1 13.85 -36.22 10.35
C MET A 1 13.09 -35.17 11.12
N PHE A 2 12.91 -33.98 10.58
CA PHE A 2 12.29 -32.83 11.27
C PHE A 2 10.74 -32.95 11.30
N ASP A 3 10.22 -33.87 12.14
CA ASP A 3 8.78 -33.91 12.39
C ASP A 3 8.38 -32.98 13.56
N PRO A 4 7.11 -32.52 13.63
CA PRO A 4 6.66 -31.58 14.65
C PRO A 4 6.90 -32.04 16.08
N GLU A 5 6.78 -33.33 16.36
CA GLU A 5 6.98 -33.84 17.71
C GLU A 5 8.45 -33.86 18.11
N THR A 6 9.35 -34.15 17.16
CA THR A 6 10.79 -34.05 17.37
C THR A 6 11.24 -32.61 17.57
N LEU A 7 10.68 -31.65 16.81
CA LEU A 7 10.96 -30.21 16.98
C LEU A 7 10.45 -29.68 18.32
N ARG A 8 9.23 -30.05 18.74
CA ARG A 8 8.71 -29.71 20.08
C ARG A 8 9.60 -30.31 21.20
N THR A 9 10.08 -31.53 21.01
CA THR A 9 11.01 -32.17 21.95
C THR A 9 12.31 -31.41 22.06
N PHE A 10 12.90 -31.03 20.93
CA PHE A 10 14.13 -30.25 20.87
C PHE A 10 13.96 -28.87 21.55
N ILE A 11 12.90 -28.14 21.26
CA ILE A 11 12.59 -26.84 21.89
C ILE A 11 12.42 -27.00 23.41
N ALA A 12 11.69 -28.01 23.85
CA ALA A 12 11.48 -28.24 25.28
C ALA A 12 12.80 -28.53 26.03
N VAL A 13 13.73 -29.28 25.44
CA VAL A 13 15.07 -29.51 26.02
C VAL A 13 15.91 -28.23 26.03
N ALA A 14 15.85 -27.45 24.94
CA ALA A 14 16.56 -26.18 24.84
C ALA A 14 16.10 -25.16 25.88
N GLU A 15 14.79 -25.02 26.08
CA GLU A 15 14.20 -24.07 27.03
C GLU A 15 14.35 -24.49 28.51
N THR A 16 14.28 -25.79 28.79
CA THR A 16 14.40 -26.26 30.17
C THR A 16 15.82 -26.53 30.61
N GLY A 17 16.76 -26.62 29.67
CA GLY A 17 18.16 -27.01 29.96
C GLY A 17 18.31 -28.41 30.56
N SER A 18 17.26 -29.27 30.43
CA SER A 18 17.19 -30.56 31.11
C SER A 18 16.31 -31.55 30.38
N PHE A 19 16.82 -32.73 30.09
CA PHE A 19 16.06 -33.83 29.51
C PHE A 19 14.90 -34.31 30.41
N SER A 20 15.11 -34.31 31.73
CA SER A 20 14.09 -34.74 32.69
C SER A 20 12.93 -33.72 32.77
N LYS A 21 13.27 -32.43 32.88
CA LYS A 21 12.25 -31.36 32.90
C LYS A 21 11.50 -31.28 31.57
N ALA A 22 12.17 -31.47 30.44
CA ALA A 22 11.50 -31.55 29.13
C ALA A 22 10.54 -32.75 29.04
N ALA A 23 10.94 -33.90 29.59
CA ALA A 23 10.13 -35.10 29.68
C ALA A 23 8.84 -34.87 30.51
N GLU A 24 8.96 -34.25 31.67
CA GLU A 24 7.85 -33.85 32.52
C GLU A 24 6.88 -32.89 31.76
N ARG A 25 7.44 -31.82 31.16
CA ARG A 25 6.68 -30.82 30.39
C ARG A 25 5.89 -31.44 29.23
N LEU A 26 6.46 -32.45 28.55
CA LEU A 26 5.85 -33.10 27.40
C LEU A 26 5.07 -34.37 27.74
N CYS A 27 4.95 -34.70 29.03
CA CYS A 27 4.32 -35.93 29.52
C CYS A 27 4.90 -37.22 28.85
N LYS A 28 6.21 -37.27 28.71
CA LYS A 28 6.98 -38.38 28.11
C LYS A 28 8.04 -38.91 29.10
N THR A 29 8.67 -40.00 28.75
CA THR A 29 9.82 -40.49 29.53
C THR A 29 11.13 -39.81 29.09
N THR A 30 12.08 -39.66 30.01
CA THR A 30 13.41 -39.12 29.69
C THR A 30 14.12 -39.94 28.61
N ALA A 31 13.91 -41.25 28.57
CA ALA A 31 14.44 -42.14 27.53
C ALA A 31 13.88 -41.76 26.15
N THR A 32 12.58 -41.49 26.04
CA THR A 32 11.94 -41.08 24.78
C THR A 32 12.50 -39.74 24.29
N ILE A 33 12.67 -38.78 25.17
CA ILE A 33 13.24 -37.47 24.83
C ILE A 33 14.67 -37.61 24.36
N SER A 34 15.50 -38.37 25.11
CA SER A 34 16.93 -38.63 24.77
C SER A 34 17.05 -39.32 23.42
N TYR A 35 16.23 -40.32 23.15
CA TYR A 35 16.22 -41.04 21.89
C TYR A 35 15.91 -40.12 20.70
N ARG A 36 14.87 -39.29 20.83
CA ARG A 36 14.47 -38.35 19.75
C ARG A 36 15.58 -37.34 19.46
N ILE A 37 16.19 -36.75 20.47
CA ILE A 37 17.28 -35.81 20.28
C ILE A 37 18.50 -36.50 19.67
N LYS A 38 18.82 -37.71 20.12
CA LYS A 38 19.92 -38.49 19.53
C LYS A 38 19.69 -38.77 18.05
N LEU A 39 18.48 -39.19 17.68
CA LEU A 39 18.09 -39.45 16.30
C LEU A 39 18.11 -38.14 15.45
N LEU A 40 17.77 -37.00 16.02
CA LEU A 40 17.84 -35.70 15.36
C LEU A 40 19.28 -35.30 15.09
N GLU A 41 20.18 -35.46 16.06
CA GLU A 41 21.63 -35.20 15.93
C GLU A 41 22.27 -36.15 14.90
N GLU A 42 21.90 -37.44 14.93
CA GLU A 42 22.37 -38.43 13.93
C GLU A 42 21.91 -38.06 12.51
N ASN A 43 20.66 -37.65 12.33
CA ASN A 43 20.15 -37.29 11.02
C ASN A 43 20.73 -35.97 10.49
N THR A 44 21.12 -35.07 11.36
CA THR A 44 21.73 -33.79 10.97
C THR A 44 23.25 -33.88 10.84
N GLY A 45 23.85 -34.92 11.42
CA GLY A 45 25.31 -35.12 11.46
C GLY A 45 26.06 -34.16 12.39
N VAL A 46 25.31 -33.38 13.21
CA VAL A 46 25.91 -32.39 14.13
C VAL A 46 25.31 -32.51 15.53
N ALA A 47 26.13 -32.27 16.56
CA ALA A 47 25.61 -32.14 17.91
C ALA A 47 24.85 -30.82 18.08
N LEU A 48 23.66 -30.89 18.65
CA LEU A 48 22.80 -29.73 18.91
C LEU A 48 22.92 -29.26 20.37
N PHE A 49 23.36 -30.15 21.26
CA PHE A 49 23.55 -29.87 22.67
C PHE A 49 24.95 -30.21 23.15
N PHE A 50 25.52 -29.32 23.96
CA PHE A 50 26.61 -29.68 24.87
C PHE A 50 26.00 -30.32 26.11
N ARG A 51 26.46 -31.53 26.44
CA ARG A 51 25.95 -32.29 27.59
C ARG A 51 27.09 -32.48 28.61
N THR A 52 26.85 -31.99 29.81
CA THR A 52 27.70 -32.29 30.97
C THR A 52 26.86 -32.98 32.02
N THR A 53 27.50 -33.49 33.08
CA THR A 53 26.75 -34.08 34.21
C THR A 53 25.90 -33.10 34.99
N ARG A 54 26.05 -31.77 34.73
CA ARG A 54 25.36 -30.70 35.47
C ARG A 54 24.52 -29.79 34.61
N SER A 55 24.73 -29.77 33.28
CA SER A 55 24.04 -28.84 32.38
C SER A 55 23.86 -29.38 30.97
N VAL A 56 22.80 -28.92 30.32
CA VAL A 56 22.54 -29.14 28.91
C VAL A 56 22.38 -27.74 28.31
N THR A 57 23.26 -27.38 27.36
CA THR A 57 23.25 -26.08 26.68
C THR A 57 23.31 -26.29 25.16
N LEU A 58 22.82 -25.36 24.42
CA LEU A 58 22.81 -25.41 22.94
C LEU A 58 24.26 -25.26 22.38
N THR A 59 24.53 -25.92 21.29
CA THR A 59 25.65 -25.59 20.40
C THR A 59 25.24 -24.44 19.47
N ALA A 60 26.15 -23.85 18.71
CA ALA A 60 25.82 -22.86 17.68
C ALA A 60 24.82 -23.42 16.64
N ALA A 61 24.97 -24.72 16.27
CA ALA A 61 23.98 -25.38 15.41
C ALA A 61 22.62 -25.55 16.09
N GLY A 62 22.64 -25.84 17.42
CA GLY A 62 21.42 -25.92 18.21
C GLY A 62 20.70 -24.57 18.32
N GLU A 63 21.43 -23.46 18.53
CA GLU A 63 20.82 -22.11 18.55
C GLU A 63 20.17 -21.75 17.21
N HIS A 64 20.88 -22.03 16.11
CA HIS A 64 20.32 -21.82 14.78
C HIS A 64 19.04 -22.66 14.55
N LEU A 65 19.07 -23.95 14.90
CA LEU A 65 17.92 -24.82 14.77
C LEU A 65 16.76 -24.36 15.67
N LEU A 66 17.04 -23.84 16.88
CA LEU A 66 15.98 -23.37 17.79
C LEU A 66 15.14 -22.23 17.18
N SER A 67 15.80 -21.26 16.55
CA SER A 67 15.12 -20.18 15.83
C SER A 67 14.23 -20.74 14.73
N GLN A 68 14.80 -21.57 13.84
CA GLN A 68 14.05 -22.16 12.72
C GLN A 68 12.91 -23.08 13.15
N ALA A 69 13.14 -23.89 14.19
CA ALA A 69 12.13 -24.82 14.69
C ALA A 69 10.90 -24.10 15.25
N ARG A 70 11.08 -22.98 15.93
CA ARG A 70 9.98 -22.15 16.41
C ARG A 70 9.14 -21.61 15.26
N ASP A 71 9.78 -21.07 14.24
CA ASP A 71 9.12 -20.51 13.06
C ASP A 71 8.33 -21.60 12.31
N TRP A 72 8.91 -22.78 12.11
CA TRP A 72 8.26 -23.91 11.44
C TRP A 72 7.05 -24.44 12.21
N LEU A 73 7.15 -24.56 13.53
CA LEU A 73 6.00 -25.00 14.33
C LEU A 73 4.89 -23.97 14.34
N SER A 74 5.22 -22.67 14.48
CA SER A 74 4.26 -21.59 14.40
C SER A 74 3.53 -21.60 13.05
N TRP A 75 4.25 -21.77 11.95
CA TRP A 75 3.68 -21.88 10.61
C TRP A 75 2.75 -23.11 10.48
N LEU A 76 3.18 -24.28 10.98
CA LEU A 76 2.31 -25.48 10.96
C LEU A 76 1.04 -25.31 11.79
N GLU A 77 1.12 -24.61 12.91
CA GLU A 77 -0.04 -24.34 13.78
C GLU A 77 -1.01 -23.33 13.15
N SER A 78 -0.52 -22.41 12.32
CA SER A 78 -1.36 -21.45 11.59
C SER A 78 -2.04 -22.05 10.35
N MET A 79 -1.51 -23.14 9.80
CA MET A 79 -1.97 -23.74 8.54
C MET A 79 -3.48 -24.07 8.50
N PRO A 80 -4.11 -24.64 9.54
CA PRO A 80 -5.55 -24.90 9.52
C PRO A 80 -6.36 -23.61 9.33
N SER A 81 -5.97 -22.51 9.98
CA SER A 81 -6.64 -21.22 9.87
C SER A 81 -6.42 -20.59 8.49
N GLU A 82 -5.23 -20.73 7.90
CA GLU A 82 -4.98 -20.30 6.53
C GLU A 82 -5.84 -21.06 5.53
N LEU A 83 -5.93 -22.40 5.66
CA LEU A 83 -6.77 -23.22 4.80
C LEU A 83 -8.26 -22.88 4.93
N GLN A 84 -8.72 -22.60 6.15
CA GLN A 84 -10.09 -22.17 6.39
C GLN A 84 -10.35 -20.83 5.71
N GLN A 85 -9.45 -19.86 5.81
CA GLN A 85 -9.57 -18.57 5.18
C GLN A 85 -9.67 -18.69 3.64
N VAL A 86 -8.84 -19.53 3.02
CA VAL A 86 -8.92 -19.82 1.58
C VAL A 86 -10.25 -20.49 1.22
N ASN A 87 -10.71 -21.46 2.02
CA ASN A 87 -12.00 -22.14 1.81
C ASN A 87 -13.19 -21.18 1.91
N ASP A 88 -13.08 -20.15 2.74
CA ASP A 88 -14.08 -19.09 2.90
C ASP A 88 -14.06 -18.04 1.77
N GLY A 89 -13.24 -18.25 0.74
CA GLY A 89 -13.15 -17.40 -0.45
C GLY A 89 -12.30 -16.14 -0.28
N VAL A 90 -11.40 -16.12 0.72
CA VAL A 90 -10.45 -15.03 0.90
C VAL A 90 -9.25 -15.24 -0.01
N GLU A 91 -8.83 -14.18 -0.69
CA GLU A 91 -7.67 -14.20 -1.58
C GLU A 91 -6.36 -14.36 -0.80
N ARG A 92 -5.43 -15.16 -1.34
CA ARG A 92 -4.07 -15.26 -0.81
C ARG A 92 -3.22 -14.01 -1.10
N GLN A 93 -3.59 -13.28 -2.16
CA GLN A 93 -2.92 -12.04 -2.54
C GLN A 93 -3.94 -11.05 -3.08
N VAL A 94 -3.85 -9.81 -2.61
CA VAL A 94 -4.64 -8.67 -3.10
C VAL A 94 -3.72 -7.55 -3.52
N ASN A 95 -3.76 -7.19 -4.80
CA ASN A 95 -2.99 -6.09 -5.38
C ASN A 95 -3.91 -4.87 -5.52
N ILE A 96 -3.55 -3.76 -4.86
CA ILE A 96 -4.33 -2.52 -4.84
C ILE A 96 -3.51 -1.41 -5.47
N VAL A 97 -4.05 -0.76 -6.49
CA VAL A 97 -3.44 0.43 -7.06
C VAL A 97 -4.18 1.69 -6.59
N ILE A 98 -3.43 2.70 -6.19
CA ILE A 98 -3.97 3.96 -5.69
C ILE A 98 -3.52 5.09 -6.60
N ASN A 99 -4.49 5.92 -7.03
CA ASN A 99 -4.18 7.13 -7.76
C ASN A 99 -3.35 8.09 -6.90
N ASN A 100 -2.31 8.66 -7.47
CA ASN A 100 -1.43 9.62 -6.80
C ASN A 100 -2.17 10.80 -6.13
N LEU A 101 -3.34 11.19 -6.65
CA LEU A 101 -4.18 12.24 -6.06
C LEU A 101 -4.80 11.83 -4.73
N LEU A 102 -5.10 10.54 -4.55
CA LEU A 102 -5.74 9.97 -3.36
C LEU A 102 -4.72 9.34 -2.41
N TYR A 103 -3.45 9.27 -2.82
CA TYR A 103 -2.41 8.60 -2.04
C TYR A 103 -2.06 9.43 -0.80
N ASN A 104 -2.42 8.89 0.35
CA ASN A 104 -2.09 9.42 1.67
C ASN A 104 -1.45 8.28 2.48
N PRO A 105 -0.16 8.40 2.88
CA PRO A 105 0.54 7.33 3.60
C PRO A 105 -0.16 6.89 4.90
N GLN A 106 -0.77 7.83 5.62
CA GLN A 106 -1.50 7.55 6.86
C GLN A 106 -2.77 6.75 6.59
N ALA A 107 -3.53 7.14 5.55
CA ALA A 107 -4.72 6.41 5.13
C ALA A 107 -4.38 4.99 4.63
N VAL A 108 -3.29 4.84 3.89
CA VAL A 108 -2.79 3.53 3.46
C VAL A 108 -2.42 2.67 4.66
N ALA A 109 -1.70 3.22 5.65
CA ALA A 109 -1.32 2.49 6.85
C ALA A 109 -2.54 2.06 7.68
N GLN A 110 -3.56 2.92 7.82
CA GLN A 110 -4.82 2.57 8.50
C GLN A 110 -5.57 1.44 7.79
N LEU A 111 -5.69 1.52 6.48
CA LEU A 111 -6.31 0.45 5.68
C LEU A 111 -5.54 -0.87 5.82
N LEU A 112 -4.21 -0.83 5.73
CA LEU A 112 -3.37 -2.02 5.89
C LEU A 112 -3.46 -2.61 7.30
N ALA A 113 -3.52 -1.80 8.34
CA ALA A 113 -3.70 -2.28 9.72
C ALA A 113 -5.02 -3.04 9.86
N TRP A 114 -6.12 -2.47 9.36
CA TRP A 114 -7.43 -3.11 9.36
C TRP A 114 -7.44 -4.41 8.55
N LEU A 115 -6.82 -4.42 7.38
CA LEU A 115 -6.74 -5.61 6.51
C LEU A 115 -5.87 -6.71 7.14
N ASN A 116 -4.73 -6.36 7.74
CA ASN A 116 -3.83 -7.33 8.34
C ASN A 116 -4.45 -8.02 9.57
N GLU A 117 -5.23 -7.29 10.37
CA GLU A 117 -5.97 -7.87 11.49
C GLU A 117 -7.04 -8.87 11.01
N ARG A 118 -7.77 -8.51 9.94
CA ARG A 118 -8.90 -9.30 9.44
C ARG A 118 -8.46 -10.46 8.53
N TYR A 119 -7.37 -10.29 7.79
CA TYR A 119 -6.85 -11.24 6.80
C TYR A 119 -5.36 -11.53 7.01
N PRO A 120 -4.99 -12.17 8.14
CA PRO A 120 -3.58 -12.33 8.54
C PRO A 120 -2.75 -13.20 7.58
N PHE A 121 -3.38 -13.99 6.72
CA PHE A 121 -2.72 -14.86 5.74
C PHE A 121 -2.78 -14.34 4.30
N THR A 122 -3.38 -13.16 4.08
CA THR A 122 -3.43 -12.51 2.78
C THR A 122 -2.24 -11.57 2.59
N GLN A 123 -1.56 -11.68 1.47
CA GLN A 123 -0.52 -10.74 1.08
C GLN A 123 -1.14 -9.52 0.40
N PHE A 124 -0.85 -8.34 0.92
CA PHE A 124 -1.32 -7.08 0.33
C PHE A 124 -0.16 -6.38 -0.38
N HIS A 125 -0.37 -6.04 -1.65
CA HIS A 125 0.57 -5.25 -2.43
C HIS A 125 -0.09 -3.93 -2.84
N ILE A 126 0.49 -2.81 -2.37
CA ILE A 126 0.01 -1.46 -2.69
C ILE A 126 0.95 -0.82 -3.70
N SER A 127 0.38 -0.28 -4.78
CA SER A 127 1.10 0.53 -5.76
C SER A 127 0.48 1.90 -5.90
N ARG A 128 1.31 2.91 -6.18
CA ARG A 128 0.87 4.27 -6.50
C ARG A 128 1.09 4.53 -7.98
N GLN A 129 0.04 4.96 -8.68
CA GLN A 129 0.08 5.25 -10.11
C GLN A 129 -0.56 6.60 -10.42
N ILE A 130 -0.31 7.11 -11.61
CA ILE A 130 -0.73 8.43 -12.07
C ILE A 130 -1.58 8.30 -13.33
N TYR A 131 -2.74 8.95 -13.34
CA TYR A 131 -3.69 8.99 -14.47
C TYR A 131 -4.00 7.61 -15.07
N MET A 132 -3.65 7.38 -16.34
CA MET A 132 -3.94 6.12 -17.07
C MET A 132 -3.10 4.95 -16.58
N GLY A 133 -2.00 5.18 -15.86
CA GLY A 133 -1.24 4.12 -15.20
C GLY A 133 -2.05 3.35 -14.17
N VAL A 134 -3.09 3.95 -13.58
CA VAL A 134 -4.03 3.24 -12.69
C VAL A 134 -4.81 2.18 -13.47
N TRP A 135 -5.27 2.51 -14.69
CA TRP A 135 -5.95 1.57 -15.58
C TRP A 135 -5.00 0.50 -16.15
N ASP A 136 -3.74 0.87 -16.46
CA ASP A 136 -2.73 -0.11 -16.89
C ASP A 136 -2.56 -1.21 -15.84
N SER A 137 -2.46 -0.83 -14.57
CA SER A 137 -2.33 -1.80 -13.47
C SER A 137 -3.51 -2.76 -13.37
N LEU A 138 -4.75 -2.25 -13.50
CA LEU A 138 -5.95 -3.09 -13.48
C LEU A 138 -6.05 -4.03 -14.69
N LEU A 139 -5.72 -3.51 -15.88
CA LEU A 139 -5.92 -4.25 -17.14
C LEU A 139 -4.80 -5.26 -17.40
N TYR A 140 -3.55 -4.88 -17.15
CA TYR A 140 -2.38 -5.61 -17.67
C TYR A 140 -1.42 -6.12 -16.56
N GLU A 141 -1.47 -5.55 -15.35
CA GLU A 141 -0.51 -5.90 -14.29
C GLU A 141 -1.13 -6.76 -13.16
N GLY A 142 -2.37 -7.24 -13.34
CA GLY A 142 -3.01 -8.19 -12.41
C GLY A 142 -3.49 -7.56 -11.09
N PHE A 143 -3.71 -6.25 -11.04
CA PHE A 143 -4.30 -5.61 -9.87
C PHE A 143 -5.80 -5.95 -9.76
N SER A 144 -6.25 -6.16 -8.53
CA SER A 144 -7.63 -6.57 -8.21
C SER A 144 -8.56 -5.38 -8.05
N LEU A 145 -8.02 -4.27 -7.51
CA LEU A 145 -8.78 -3.10 -7.11
C LEU A 145 -7.96 -1.82 -7.36
N ALA A 146 -8.65 -0.76 -7.79
CA ALA A 146 -8.07 0.57 -7.97
C ALA A 146 -8.85 1.64 -7.22
N ILE A 147 -8.14 2.45 -6.43
CA ILE A 147 -8.69 3.59 -5.72
C ILE A 147 -8.36 4.85 -6.53
N GLY A 148 -9.39 5.42 -7.20
CA GLY A 148 -9.26 6.67 -7.93
C GLY A 148 -8.99 6.54 -9.43
N VAL A 149 -9.73 5.71 -10.15
CA VAL A 149 -9.71 5.69 -11.62
C VAL A 149 -10.40 6.93 -12.19
N THR A 150 -9.92 7.38 -13.36
CA THR A 150 -10.51 8.50 -14.11
C THR A 150 -11.07 8.01 -15.43
N GLY A 151 -12.29 8.48 -15.84
CA GLY A 151 -12.91 8.15 -17.14
C GLY A 151 -13.31 6.67 -17.21
N THR A 152 -14.49 6.32 -17.69
CA THR A 152 -15.01 5.02 -17.25
C THR A 152 -15.84 4.24 -18.26
N GLU A 153 -16.34 4.85 -19.29
CA GLU A 153 -17.44 4.24 -20.05
C GLU A 153 -17.04 3.01 -20.88
N ALA A 154 -15.82 2.98 -21.39
CA ALA A 154 -15.36 1.90 -22.29
C ALA A 154 -15.03 0.57 -21.56
N LEU A 155 -14.82 0.57 -20.24
CA LEU A 155 -14.37 -0.59 -19.45
C LEU A 155 -15.43 -1.16 -18.51
N ALA A 156 -16.62 -0.60 -18.52
CA ALA A 156 -17.73 -0.96 -17.63
C ALA A 156 -18.21 -2.42 -17.74
N ASN A 157 -17.86 -3.15 -18.80
CA ASN A 157 -18.22 -4.56 -18.93
C ASN A 157 -17.36 -5.50 -18.07
N THR A 158 -16.12 -5.12 -17.80
CA THR A 158 -15.15 -5.95 -17.06
C THR A 158 -15.01 -5.53 -15.60
N PHE A 159 -15.22 -4.23 -15.31
CA PHE A 159 -15.03 -3.64 -13.99
C PHE A 159 -16.35 -3.07 -13.46
N SER A 160 -16.53 -3.21 -12.16
CA SER A 160 -17.51 -2.43 -11.39
C SER A 160 -16.88 -1.12 -10.95
N LEU A 161 -17.69 -0.07 -10.87
CA LEU A 161 -17.27 1.29 -10.54
C LEU A 161 -18.17 1.88 -9.47
N ASP A 162 -17.57 2.54 -8.47
CA ASP A 162 -18.29 3.32 -7.47
C ASP A 162 -17.70 4.74 -7.39
N PRO A 163 -18.49 5.81 -7.55
CA PRO A 163 -18.01 7.18 -7.51
C PRO A 163 -17.46 7.56 -6.13
N LEU A 164 -16.20 7.99 -6.05
CA LEU A 164 -15.58 8.47 -4.82
C LEU A 164 -15.83 9.96 -4.59
N GLY A 165 -15.76 10.76 -5.66
CA GLY A 165 -15.92 12.20 -5.61
C GLY A 165 -15.28 12.88 -6.82
N SER A 166 -15.18 14.21 -6.77
CA SER A 166 -14.62 15.01 -7.86
C SER A 166 -13.60 16.03 -7.33
N VAL A 167 -12.37 15.94 -7.85
CA VAL A 167 -11.28 16.84 -7.47
C VAL A 167 -11.47 18.20 -8.14
N GLN A 168 -11.58 19.25 -7.35
CA GLN A 168 -11.62 20.64 -7.81
C GLN A 168 -10.19 21.17 -7.97
N TRP A 169 -9.96 22.02 -8.96
CA TRP A 169 -8.65 22.53 -9.31
C TRP A 169 -8.54 24.04 -9.12
N ARG A 170 -7.36 24.51 -8.72
CA ARG A 170 -6.96 25.92 -8.73
C ARG A 170 -5.72 26.07 -9.61
N PHE A 171 -5.71 27.10 -10.46
CA PHE A 171 -4.50 27.52 -11.15
C PHE A 171 -3.69 28.40 -10.20
N VAL A 172 -2.46 27.99 -9.90
CA VAL A 172 -1.67 28.60 -8.83
C VAL A 172 -0.25 28.92 -9.26
N MET A 173 0.34 29.83 -8.52
CA MET A 173 1.74 30.25 -8.59
C MET A 173 2.21 30.74 -7.21
N ALA A 174 3.51 30.93 -7.01
CA ALA A 174 4.05 31.55 -5.80
C ALA A 174 3.50 32.98 -5.61
N ALA A 175 3.42 33.45 -4.38
CA ALA A 175 2.88 34.76 -4.08
C ALA A 175 3.73 35.91 -4.66
N ASP A 176 5.03 35.72 -4.77
CA ASP A 176 6.00 36.65 -5.35
C ASP A 176 6.22 36.47 -6.86
N HIS A 177 5.44 35.55 -7.47
CA HIS A 177 5.59 35.30 -8.92
C HIS A 177 5.21 36.52 -9.75
N PRO A 178 5.92 36.86 -10.86
CA PRO A 178 5.64 38.04 -11.69
C PRO A 178 4.20 38.18 -12.15
N LEU A 179 3.47 37.06 -12.35
CA LEU A 179 2.05 37.07 -12.76
C LEU A 179 1.06 37.23 -11.58
N ALA A 180 1.55 37.24 -10.33
CA ALA A 180 0.67 37.28 -9.16
C ALA A 180 -0.18 38.56 -9.08
N ASN A 181 0.31 39.68 -9.61
CA ASN A 181 -0.34 40.99 -9.53
C ASN A 181 -0.89 41.51 -10.87
N PHE A 182 -0.92 40.64 -11.91
CA PHE A 182 -1.53 41.04 -13.20
C PHE A 182 -3.03 41.01 -13.12
N GLU A 183 -3.69 41.81 -13.98
CA GLU A 183 -5.14 41.77 -14.14
C GLU A 183 -5.62 40.45 -14.73
N GLU A 184 -6.80 39.99 -14.29
CA GLU A 184 -7.45 38.78 -14.76
C GLU A 184 -8.42 39.02 -15.92
N PRO A 185 -8.64 38.03 -16.79
CA PRO A 185 -7.91 36.76 -16.87
C PRO A 185 -6.51 36.89 -17.45
N LEU A 186 -5.55 36.09 -16.95
CA LEU A 186 -4.20 36.02 -17.54
C LEU A 186 -4.27 35.51 -18.97
N THR A 187 -3.52 36.14 -19.88
CA THR A 187 -3.47 35.74 -21.27
C THR A 187 -2.53 34.55 -21.50
N GLU A 188 -2.76 33.76 -22.55
CA GLU A 188 -1.84 32.68 -22.93
C GLU A 188 -0.42 33.15 -23.21
N ALA A 189 -0.25 34.35 -23.79
CA ALA A 189 1.05 34.93 -24.07
C ALA A 189 1.85 35.21 -22.78
N GLN A 190 1.17 35.65 -21.72
CA GLN A 190 1.77 35.84 -20.40
C GLN A 190 2.15 34.49 -19.77
N LEU A 191 1.23 33.50 -19.78
CA LEU A 191 1.43 32.17 -19.21
C LEU A 191 2.61 31.43 -19.86
N ARG A 192 2.72 31.54 -21.20
CA ARG A 192 3.73 30.82 -22.01
C ARG A 192 5.18 31.22 -21.67
N ARG A 193 5.38 32.34 -21.01
CA ARG A 193 6.70 32.86 -20.58
C ARG A 193 7.27 32.12 -19.37
N PHE A 194 6.44 31.34 -18.65
CA PHE A 194 6.82 30.64 -17.42
C PHE A 194 6.63 29.14 -17.57
N PRO A 195 7.44 28.30 -16.89
CA PRO A 195 7.32 26.85 -16.97
C PRO A 195 5.98 26.36 -16.41
N ALA A 196 5.36 25.40 -17.09
CA ALA A 196 4.29 24.59 -16.52
C ALA A 196 4.89 23.46 -15.65
N VAL A 197 4.49 23.37 -14.38
CA VAL A 197 4.94 22.28 -13.51
C VAL A 197 3.89 21.17 -13.51
N ASN A 198 4.27 19.99 -13.96
CA ASN A 198 3.38 18.86 -14.16
C ASN A 198 3.90 17.57 -13.54
N ILE A 199 3.00 16.59 -13.42
CA ILE A 199 3.30 15.21 -13.08
C ILE A 199 2.97 14.37 -14.30
N GLU A 200 3.90 13.53 -14.74
CA GLU A 200 3.72 12.69 -15.92
C GLU A 200 2.79 11.52 -15.63
N ASP A 201 1.98 11.15 -16.63
CA ASP A 201 1.18 9.93 -16.60
C ASP A 201 2.09 8.69 -16.57
N SER A 202 1.85 7.78 -15.65
CA SER A 202 2.63 6.56 -15.47
C SER A 202 2.23 5.40 -16.40
N ALA A 203 1.28 5.61 -17.30
CA ALA A 203 0.85 4.59 -18.26
C ALA A 203 2.01 4.11 -19.12
N ARG A 204 2.05 2.79 -19.35
CA ARG A 204 3.05 2.10 -20.18
C ARG A 204 2.43 1.51 -21.45
N THR A 205 1.22 0.98 -21.33
CA THR A 205 0.49 0.30 -22.40
C THR A 205 -0.60 1.18 -22.99
N LEU A 206 -1.34 1.88 -22.12
CA LEU A 206 -2.37 2.81 -22.56
C LEU A 206 -1.76 4.14 -23.01
N THR A 207 -2.51 4.88 -23.85
CA THR A 207 -2.12 6.21 -24.28
C THR A 207 -2.04 7.14 -23.07
N LYS A 208 -0.86 7.74 -22.85
CA LYS A 208 -0.62 8.69 -21.75
C LYS A 208 -1.54 9.90 -21.86
N ARG A 209 -2.07 10.33 -20.75
CA ARG A 209 -2.81 11.58 -20.64
C ARG A 209 -1.84 12.76 -20.60
N VAL A 210 -2.11 13.76 -21.43
CA VAL A 210 -1.31 14.99 -21.45
C VAL A 210 -1.77 15.90 -20.30
N ALA A 211 -0.84 16.32 -19.47
CA ALA A 211 -1.07 17.33 -18.45
C ALA A 211 -1.27 18.71 -19.09
N TRP A 212 -1.78 19.68 -18.29
CA TRP A 212 -1.99 21.04 -18.80
C TRP A 212 -0.67 21.70 -19.20
N ARG A 213 -0.58 22.12 -20.42
CA ARG A 213 0.53 22.86 -20.99
C ARG A 213 0.07 23.62 -22.23
N LEU A 214 0.53 24.86 -22.41
CA LEU A 214 0.31 25.60 -23.65
C LEU A 214 1.31 25.17 -24.74
N PRO A 215 0.93 25.21 -26.01
CA PRO A 215 1.87 24.95 -27.10
C PRO A 215 3.12 25.83 -27.03
N GLY A 216 4.31 25.21 -27.06
CA GLY A 216 5.60 25.89 -26.97
C GLY A 216 6.00 26.37 -25.56
N GLN A 217 5.19 26.12 -24.54
CA GLN A 217 5.54 26.42 -23.14
C GLN A 217 6.58 25.42 -22.61
N LYS A 218 7.57 25.91 -21.87
CA LYS A 218 8.51 25.06 -21.12
C LYS A 218 7.74 24.23 -20.10
N GLU A 219 8.07 22.96 -19.99
CA GLU A 219 7.49 22.05 -19.01
C GLU A 219 8.57 21.56 -18.04
N ILE A 220 8.21 21.44 -16.78
CA ILE A 220 9.00 20.81 -15.72
C ILE A 220 8.16 19.67 -15.17
N ILE A 221 8.70 18.45 -15.29
CA ILE A 221 8.04 17.24 -14.83
C ILE A 221 8.61 16.87 -13.47
N VAL A 222 7.72 16.64 -12.50
CA VAL A 222 8.05 16.21 -11.14
C VAL A 222 7.38 14.87 -10.82
N PRO A 223 7.92 14.09 -9.87
CA PRO A 223 7.47 12.70 -9.67
C PRO A 223 6.12 12.56 -9.00
N ASP A 224 5.72 13.53 -8.16
CA ASP A 224 4.52 13.41 -7.34
C ASP A 224 3.91 14.78 -6.97
N MET A 225 2.77 14.72 -6.28
CA MET A 225 2.01 15.91 -5.91
C MET A 225 2.71 16.73 -4.84
N GLU A 226 3.42 16.11 -3.92
CA GLU A 226 4.17 16.78 -2.86
C GLU A 226 5.30 17.63 -3.45
N THR A 227 6.09 17.04 -4.35
CA THR A 227 7.14 17.76 -5.09
C THR A 227 6.55 18.87 -5.96
N LYS A 228 5.37 18.63 -6.58
CA LYS A 228 4.69 19.65 -7.38
C LYS A 228 4.28 20.85 -6.52
N ILE A 229 3.70 20.63 -5.36
CA ILE A 229 3.35 21.71 -4.41
C ILE A 229 4.61 22.49 -4.00
N ALA A 230 5.66 21.78 -3.59
CA ALA A 230 6.93 22.41 -3.21
C ALA A 230 7.54 23.25 -4.34
N ALA A 231 7.48 22.76 -5.58
CA ALA A 231 7.94 23.50 -6.76
C ALA A 231 7.15 24.81 -7.00
N HIS A 232 5.82 24.78 -6.81
CA HIS A 232 5.01 25.98 -6.89
C HIS A 232 5.36 26.98 -5.79
N LEU A 233 5.53 26.52 -4.54
CA LEU A 233 5.93 27.37 -3.41
C LEU A 233 7.32 27.99 -3.62
N ALA A 234 8.23 27.27 -4.26
CA ALA A 234 9.58 27.75 -4.60
C ALA A 234 9.63 28.66 -5.85
N GLY A 235 8.48 28.99 -6.45
CA GLY A 235 8.41 29.86 -7.63
C GLY A 235 8.96 29.23 -8.92
N VAL A 236 9.12 27.90 -8.99
CA VAL A 236 9.67 27.18 -10.15
C VAL A 236 8.81 27.37 -11.40
N GLY A 237 7.49 27.51 -11.24
CA GLY A 237 6.57 27.69 -12.34
C GLY A 237 5.11 27.73 -11.91
N ILE A 238 4.22 27.58 -12.90
CA ILE A 238 2.76 27.75 -12.78
C ILE A 238 2.04 26.45 -13.12
N GLY A 239 0.79 26.28 -12.62
CA GLY A 239 -0.02 25.11 -12.98
C GLY A 239 -1.22 24.89 -12.07
N PHE A 240 -1.84 23.73 -12.23
CA PHE A 240 -3.02 23.35 -11.46
C PHE A 240 -2.66 22.50 -10.25
N LEU A 241 -3.20 22.86 -9.08
CA LEU A 241 -3.23 22.03 -7.88
C LEU A 241 -4.66 21.71 -7.47
N PRO A 242 -4.92 20.57 -6.79
CA PRO A 242 -6.20 20.31 -6.14
C PRO A 242 -6.51 21.40 -5.13
N LYS A 243 -7.76 21.92 -5.16
CA LYS A 243 -8.21 22.98 -4.26
C LYS A 243 -7.96 22.62 -2.79
N SER A 244 -8.31 21.42 -2.38
CA SER A 244 -8.13 20.94 -1.00
C SER A 244 -6.68 20.95 -0.52
N LEU A 245 -5.70 20.72 -1.41
CA LEU A 245 -4.28 20.69 -1.07
C LEU A 245 -3.63 22.08 -1.05
N CYS A 246 -4.17 23.07 -1.77
CA CYS A 246 -3.54 24.38 -1.87
C CYS A 246 -4.32 25.50 -1.18
N GLN A 247 -5.54 25.27 -0.68
CA GLN A 247 -6.38 26.31 -0.12
C GLN A 247 -5.72 26.99 1.09
N SER A 248 -5.19 26.21 2.03
CA SER A 248 -4.50 26.76 3.21
C SER A 248 -3.27 27.60 2.84
N MET A 249 -2.57 27.21 1.79
CA MET A 249 -1.40 27.96 1.29
C MET A 249 -1.82 29.27 0.61
N ILE A 250 -2.98 29.28 -0.03
CA ILE A 250 -3.58 30.51 -0.60
C ILE A 250 -4.04 31.43 0.52
N ASP A 251 -4.74 30.91 1.52
CA ASP A 251 -5.22 31.68 2.67
C ASP A 251 -4.06 32.29 3.49
N ASN A 252 -2.93 31.57 3.57
CA ASN A 252 -1.70 32.05 4.20
C ASN A 252 -0.79 32.88 3.27
N GLN A 253 -1.28 33.26 2.08
CA GLN A 253 -0.55 34.09 1.11
C GLN A 253 0.80 33.52 0.64
N GLN A 254 0.98 32.20 0.69
CA GLN A 254 2.14 31.51 0.15
C GLN A 254 1.99 31.22 -1.34
N LEU A 255 0.76 30.95 -1.77
CA LEU A 255 0.36 30.78 -3.17
C LEU A 255 -0.72 31.79 -3.52
N VAL A 256 -0.78 32.14 -4.80
CA VAL A 256 -1.85 32.95 -5.39
C VAL A 256 -2.58 32.14 -6.44
N SER A 257 -3.93 32.14 -6.38
CA SER A 257 -4.77 31.55 -7.44
C SER A 257 -5.16 32.61 -8.44
N ARG A 258 -5.16 32.28 -9.73
CA ARG A 258 -5.53 33.16 -10.82
C ARG A 258 -6.49 32.51 -11.81
N VAL A 259 -7.31 33.32 -12.46
CA VAL A 259 -8.18 32.88 -13.56
C VAL A 259 -7.39 32.89 -14.86
N ILE A 260 -7.49 31.83 -15.63
CA ILE A 260 -6.89 31.69 -16.95
C ILE A 260 -7.94 31.34 -17.99
N PRO A 261 -7.70 31.55 -19.32
CA PRO A 261 -8.70 31.33 -20.37
C PRO A 261 -9.28 29.92 -20.39
N THR A 262 -8.45 28.92 -20.10
CA THR A 262 -8.87 27.51 -20.08
C THR A 262 -8.67 26.92 -18.68
N MET A 263 -9.69 27.05 -17.83
CA MET A 263 -9.71 26.44 -16.50
C MET A 263 -9.87 24.92 -16.61
N ARG A 264 -9.19 24.20 -15.73
CA ARG A 264 -9.31 22.73 -15.64
C ARG A 264 -10.67 22.38 -15.02
N PRO A 265 -11.49 21.54 -15.71
CA PRO A 265 -12.76 21.09 -15.15
C PRO A 265 -12.51 20.14 -13.96
N PRO A 266 -13.50 19.99 -13.07
CA PRO A 266 -13.45 19.01 -12.02
C PRO A 266 -13.14 17.61 -12.57
N SER A 267 -12.34 16.84 -11.82
CA SER A 267 -11.93 15.49 -12.23
C SER A 267 -12.65 14.45 -11.36
N PRO A 268 -13.68 13.76 -11.89
CA PRO A 268 -14.32 12.67 -11.16
C PRO A 268 -13.36 11.49 -11.00
N LEU A 269 -13.36 10.90 -9.82
CA LEU A 269 -12.60 9.70 -9.48
C LEU A 269 -13.54 8.64 -8.92
N SER A 270 -13.28 7.38 -9.30
CA SER A 270 -14.08 6.24 -8.86
C SER A 270 -13.19 5.13 -8.28
N LEU A 271 -13.75 4.34 -7.39
CA LEU A 271 -13.26 3.02 -7.05
C LEU A 271 -13.54 2.09 -8.23
N ALA A 272 -12.61 1.20 -8.56
CA ALA A 272 -12.81 0.19 -9.60
C ALA A 272 -12.31 -1.17 -9.15
N TRP A 273 -13.07 -2.23 -9.42
CA TRP A 273 -12.70 -3.61 -9.14
C TRP A 273 -13.26 -4.55 -10.19
N ARG A 274 -12.69 -5.76 -10.32
CA ARG A 274 -13.19 -6.76 -11.27
C ARG A 274 -14.59 -7.20 -10.90
N LYS A 275 -15.49 -7.28 -11.88
CA LYS A 275 -16.89 -7.75 -11.66
C LYS A 275 -16.97 -9.19 -11.20
N PHE A 276 -16.04 -10.02 -11.67
CA PHE A 276 -16.02 -11.46 -11.41
C PHE A 276 -14.65 -11.87 -10.88
N GLY A 277 -14.66 -12.84 -9.95
CA GLY A 277 -13.45 -13.41 -9.39
C GLY A 277 -12.79 -12.59 -8.27
N SER A 278 -13.47 -11.56 -7.76
CA SER A 278 -13.08 -10.90 -6.52
C SER A 278 -13.46 -11.80 -5.34
N GLY A 279 -12.55 -11.96 -4.40
CA GLY A 279 -12.82 -12.66 -3.17
C GLY A 279 -13.20 -11.71 -2.04
N LYS A 280 -13.33 -12.26 -0.86
CA LYS A 280 -13.90 -11.59 0.31
C LYS A 280 -13.12 -10.36 0.78
N ALA A 281 -11.79 -10.38 0.66
CA ALA A 281 -10.98 -9.24 1.06
C ALA A 281 -11.23 -8.01 0.15
N VAL A 282 -11.32 -8.22 -1.17
CA VAL A 282 -11.69 -7.13 -2.10
C VAL A 282 -13.12 -6.66 -1.86
N GLU A 283 -14.08 -7.57 -1.63
CA GLU A 283 -15.47 -7.20 -1.33
C GLU A 283 -15.59 -6.36 -0.05
N ASP A 284 -14.85 -6.70 0.99
CA ASP A 284 -14.83 -5.93 2.23
C ASP A 284 -14.20 -4.54 2.02
N ILE A 285 -13.11 -4.42 1.23
CA ILE A 285 -12.55 -3.13 0.86
C ILE A 285 -13.58 -2.29 0.09
N VAL A 286 -14.24 -2.87 -0.90
CA VAL A 286 -15.32 -2.20 -1.65
C VAL A 286 -16.40 -1.70 -0.70
N THR A 287 -16.80 -2.52 0.28
CA THR A 287 -17.79 -2.16 1.28
C THR A 287 -17.34 -0.97 2.15
N LEU A 288 -16.06 -0.92 2.56
CA LEU A 288 -15.52 0.23 3.28
C LEU A 288 -15.70 1.54 2.49
N PHE A 289 -15.40 1.53 1.20
CA PHE A 289 -15.49 2.70 0.33
C PHE A 289 -16.93 3.09 0.01
N THR A 290 -17.78 2.13 -0.36
CA THR A 290 -19.20 2.39 -0.70
C THR A 290 -20.00 2.90 0.49
N GLN A 291 -19.69 2.39 1.70
CA GLN A 291 -20.33 2.84 2.94
C GLN A 291 -19.64 4.04 3.60
N ARG A 292 -18.57 4.58 3.00
CA ARG A 292 -17.83 5.74 3.55
C ARG A 292 -17.39 5.52 5.01
N ARG A 293 -16.84 4.35 5.31
CA ARG A 293 -16.42 3.99 6.66
C ARG A 293 -15.24 4.85 7.13
N PRO A 294 -15.07 5.04 8.46
CA PRO A 294 -13.99 5.87 9.01
C PRO A 294 -12.59 5.42 8.58
N GLU A 295 -12.39 4.12 8.38
CA GLU A 295 -11.11 3.51 8.02
C GLU A 295 -10.53 4.01 6.69
N ILE A 296 -11.40 4.55 5.81
CA ILE A 296 -10.98 5.05 4.48
C ILE A 296 -11.11 6.57 4.36
N SER A 297 -11.46 7.28 5.42
CA SER A 297 -11.72 8.73 5.39
C SER A 297 -10.57 9.54 4.81
N GLY A 298 -9.33 9.20 5.15
CA GLY A 298 -8.14 9.89 4.66
C GLY A 298 -7.92 9.83 3.15
N PHE A 299 -8.50 8.84 2.45
CA PHE A 299 -8.49 8.81 0.97
C PHE A 299 -9.47 9.81 0.36
N LEU A 300 -10.47 10.24 1.10
CA LEU A 300 -11.55 11.08 0.61
C LEU A 300 -11.35 12.57 0.92
N GLU A 301 -10.38 12.93 1.74
CA GLU A 301 -10.08 14.32 2.13
C GLU A 301 -9.82 15.25 0.93
N ILE A 302 -9.27 14.71 -0.16
CA ILE A 302 -8.97 15.49 -1.37
C ILE A 302 -10.23 16.09 -2.03
N PHE A 303 -11.39 15.48 -1.82
CA PHE A 303 -12.63 15.97 -2.39
C PHE A 303 -13.23 17.17 -1.64
N GLY A 304 -12.67 17.48 -0.46
CA GLY A 304 -13.22 18.48 0.45
C GLY A 304 -14.38 17.90 1.27
N ASN A 305 -14.77 18.63 2.29
CA ASN A 305 -15.89 18.21 3.13
C ASN A 305 -17.20 18.39 2.34
N PRO A 306 -18.06 17.36 2.21
CA PRO A 306 -19.34 17.50 1.50
C PRO A 306 -20.31 18.50 2.14
N ARG A 307 -19.91 19.18 3.23
CA ARG A 307 -20.71 20.16 3.99
C ARG A 307 -20.19 21.60 3.95
N SER A 308 -19.23 21.94 3.06
CA SER A 308 -18.77 23.32 2.86
C SER A 308 -19.12 23.87 1.48
#